data_b9cd07a183e7ef0aab6450c8036dd2b5
#
_entry.id   b9cd07a183e7ef0aab6450c8036dd2b5
#
_cell.length_a   1.000
_cell.length_b   1.000
_cell.length_c   1.000
_cell.angle_alpha   90.00
_cell.angle_beta   90.00
_cell.angle_gamma   90.00
#
_symmetry.space_group_name_H-M   'P 1'
#
loop_
_entity.id
_entity.type
_entity.pdbx_description
1 polymer ?
#
loop_
_entity_poly.entity_id
_entity_poly.type
_entity_poly.pdbx_seq_one_letter_code
_entity_poly.pdbx_strand_id
1 'polypeptide(L)'
;MHLGLFKDSFNSQRIHSKSDDPKNLILGLFSIYEVLWDYRYLMRDSFEQCSNDFPELNKKIFDINYEIDEWAKETIIHARDLGVLLIQDDDIDSIVEISLIIGRHWLDYSMKKYPSESNIYLRKKGINLLIKNFYPYLSP
;
A
#
# COMPACT_ATOMS: atom_id res chain seq x y z
N MET A 1 -18.70 -7.41 -5.72
CA MET A 1 -19.00 -7.64 -4.30
C MET A 1 -17.78 -7.40 -3.40
N HIS A 2 -16.72 -8.18 -3.53
CA HIS A 2 -15.50 -7.98 -2.75
C HIS A 2 -14.82 -6.64 -3.04
N LEU A 3 -14.93 -6.14 -4.26
CA LEU A 3 -14.36 -4.88 -4.66
C LEU A 3 -15.01 -3.69 -3.93
N GLY A 4 -16.34 -3.74 -3.72
CA GLY A 4 -17.03 -2.71 -2.94
C GLY A 4 -16.62 -2.70 -1.48
N LEU A 5 -16.47 -3.88 -0.87
CA LEU A 5 -15.97 -4.02 0.50
C LEU A 5 -14.54 -3.50 0.63
N PHE A 6 -13.69 -3.80 -0.33
CA PHE A 6 -12.32 -3.30 -0.35
C PHE A 6 -12.30 -1.77 -0.42
N LYS A 7 -13.08 -1.19 -1.33
CA LYS A 7 -13.15 0.25 -1.50
C LYS A 7 -13.64 0.95 -0.23
N ASP A 8 -14.67 0.40 0.43
CA ASP A 8 -15.21 0.95 1.68
C ASP A 8 -14.16 0.88 2.79
N SER A 9 -13.48 -0.25 2.95
CA SER A 9 -12.42 -0.43 3.94
C SER A 9 -11.25 0.51 3.68
N PHE A 10 -10.85 0.65 2.43
CA PHE A 10 -9.76 1.54 2.03
C PHE A 10 -10.11 3.00 2.35
N ASN A 11 -11.29 3.46 1.96
CA ASN A 11 -11.72 4.83 2.20
C ASN A 11 -11.83 5.15 3.68
N SER A 12 -12.32 4.21 4.50
CA SER A 12 -12.40 4.37 5.95
C SER A 12 -11.01 4.58 6.56
N GLN A 13 -10.04 3.77 6.19
CA GLN A 13 -8.67 3.89 6.72
C GLN A 13 -7.92 5.10 6.15
N ARG A 14 -8.23 5.50 4.93
CA ARG A 14 -7.63 6.67 4.29
C ARG A 14 -7.83 7.96 5.10
N ILE A 15 -9.00 8.10 5.72
CA ILE A 15 -9.30 9.25 6.57
C ILE A 15 -8.33 9.29 7.76
N HIS A 16 -8.07 8.15 8.40
CA HIS A 16 -7.17 8.06 9.54
C HIS A 16 -5.71 8.34 9.18
N SER A 17 -5.29 8.03 7.96
CA SER A 17 -3.91 8.26 7.52
C SER A 17 -3.56 9.73 7.30
N LYS A 18 -4.54 10.64 7.38
CA LYS A 18 -4.33 12.10 7.19
C LYS A 18 -4.17 12.86 8.51
N SER A 19 -3.89 12.16 9.60
CA SER A 19 -3.69 12.79 10.90
C SER A 19 -2.42 13.66 10.93
N ASP A 20 -2.46 14.77 11.67
CA ASP A 20 -1.30 15.62 11.92
C ASP A 20 -0.40 15.08 13.03
N ASP A 21 -0.85 14.08 13.78
CA ASP A 21 -0.04 13.41 14.79
C ASP A 21 0.81 12.33 14.12
N PRO A 22 2.17 12.39 14.20
CA PRO A 22 3.04 11.39 13.58
C PRO A 22 2.72 9.95 13.99
N LYS A 23 2.31 9.72 15.24
CA LYS A 23 1.94 8.40 15.73
C LYS A 23 0.71 7.87 15.00
N ASN A 24 -0.32 8.70 14.86
CA ASN A 24 -1.55 8.32 14.15
C ASN A 24 -1.31 8.15 12.65
N LEU A 25 -0.40 8.92 12.08
CA LEU A 25 0.01 8.77 10.70
C LEU A 25 0.61 7.37 10.45
N ILE A 26 1.52 6.93 11.32
CA ILE A 26 2.14 5.61 11.23
C ILE A 26 1.10 4.50 11.40
N LEU A 27 0.19 4.63 12.38
CA LEU A 27 -0.89 3.67 12.58
C LEU A 27 -1.81 3.62 11.36
N GLY A 28 -2.09 4.76 10.73
CA GLY A 28 -2.88 4.83 9.51
C GLY A 28 -2.21 4.10 8.35
N LEU A 29 -0.91 4.23 8.20
CA LEU A 29 -0.14 3.51 7.19
C LEU A 29 -0.25 2.00 7.38
N PHE A 30 -0.10 1.52 8.61
CA PHE A 30 -0.25 0.09 8.91
C PHE A 30 -1.67 -0.40 8.64
N SER A 31 -2.68 0.39 8.98
CA SER A 31 -4.09 0.03 8.73
C SER A 31 -4.38 -0.13 7.24
N ILE A 32 -3.85 0.77 6.41
CA ILE A 32 -3.99 0.65 4.95
C ILE A 32 -3.26 -0.59 4.43
N TYR A 33 -2.05 -0.85 4.92
CA TYR A 33 -1.32 -2.06 4.54
C TYR A 33 -2.13 -3.32 4.85
N GLU A 34 -2.78 -3.38 6.01
CA GLU A 34 -3.62 -4.50 6.39
C GLU A 34 -4.83 -4.68 5.46
N VAL A 35 -5.46 -3.58 5.04
CA VAL A 35 -6.55 -3.63 4.06
C VAL A 35 -6.03 -4.17 2.73
N LEU A 36 -4.88 -3.69 2.26
CA LEU A 36 -4.27 -4.20 1.03
C LEU A 36 -3.94 -5.69 1.14
N TRP A 37 -3.46 -6.12 2.28
CA TRP A 37 -3.16 -7.54 2.53
C TRP A 37 -4.43 -8.39 2.50
N ASP A 38 -5.48 -7.97 3.19
CA ASP A 38 -6.72 -8.72 3.27
C ASP A 38 -7.40 -8.91 1.90
N TYR A 39 -7.25 -7.93 1.03
CA TYR A 39 -7.84 -7.97 -0.32
C TYR A 39 -6.81 -8.21 -1.43
N ARG A 40 -5.66 -8.76 -1.08
CA ARG A 40 -4.54 -8.98 -2.01
C ARG A 40 -4.89 -9.82 -3.23
N TYR A 41 -5.82 -10.76 -3.08
CA TYR A 41 -6.26 -11.61 -4.19
C TYR A 41 -6.94 -10.79 -5.30
N LEU A 42 -7.64 -9.71 -4.97
CA LEU A 42 -8.23 -8.82 -5.96
C LEU A 42 -7.15 -8.13 -6.80
N MET A 43 -6.05 -7.76 -6.18
CA MET A 43 -4.96 -7.10 -6.87
C MET A 43 -4.15 -8.06 -7.73
N ARG A 44 -4.02 -9.31 -7.30
CA ARG A 44 -3.28 -10.32 -8.03
C ARG A 44 -4.06 -10.85 -9.23
N ASP A 45 -5.31 -11.27 -9.00
CA ASP A 45 -6.11 -11.92 -10.05
C ASP A 45 -6.63 -10.93 -11.10
N SER A 46 -6.80 -9.67 -10.71
CA SER A 46 -7.36 -8.64 -11.57
C SER A 46 -6.45 -8.29 -12.75
N PHE A 47 -5.14 -8.41 -12.61
CA PHE A 47 -4.22 -8.14 -13.70
C PHE A 47 -4.21 -9.23 -14.76
N GLU A 48 -4.45 -10.48 -14.39
CA GLU A 48 -4.30 -11.63 -15.29
C GLU A 48 -5.60 -12.07 -15.94
N GLN A 49 -6.73 -11.98 -15.24
CA GLN A 49 -7.99 -12.60 -15.70
C GLN A 49 -9.06 -11.63 -16.17
N CYS A 50 -9.06 -10.38 -15.74
CA CYS A 50 -10.16 -9.46 -16.00
C CYS A 50 -9.92 -8.49 -17.15
N SER A 51 -8.72 -8.47 -17.73
CA SER A 51 -8.36 -7.44 -18.71
C SER A 51 -9.10 -7.55 -20.03
N ASN A 52 -9.54 -8.76 -20.43
CA ASN A 52 -10.17 -8.99 -21.73
C ASN A 52 -11.67 -9.29 -21.66
N ASP A 53 -12.13 -9.94 -20.57
CA ASP A 53 -13.50 -10.48 -20.50
C ASP A 53 -14.48 -9.54 -19.79
N PHE A 54 -14.01 -8.62 -18.93
CA PHE A 54 -14.85 -7.73 -18.14
C PHE A 54 -14.31 -6.29 -18.13
N PRO A 55 -14.56 -5.51 -19.21
CA PRO A 55 -14.01 -4.15 -19.31
C PRO A 55 -14.44 -3.22 -18.18
N GLU A 56 -15.69 -3.32 -17.69
CA GLU A 56 -16.18 -2.47 -16.60
C GLU A 56 -15.48 -2.79 -15.29
N LEU A 57 -15.28 -4.08 -14.99
CA LEU A 57 -14.56 -4.50 -13.77
C LEU A 57 -13.10 -4.07 -13.84
N ASN A 58 -12.49 -4.22 -15.00
CA ASN A 58 -11.11 -3.80 -15.24
C ASN A 58 -10.93 -2.30 -14.98
N LYS A 59 -11.88 -1.49 -15.44
CA LYS A 59 -11.87 -0.05 -15.21
C LYS A 59 -11.98 0.27 -13.71
N LYS A 60 -12.87 -0.40 -12.97
CA LYS A 60 -13.03 -0.19 -11.53
C LYS A 60 -11.74 -0.54 -10.77
N ILE A 61 -11.08 -1.62 -11.16
CA ILE A 61 -9.81 -2.05 -10.56
C ILE A 61 -8.72 -1.03 -10.85
N PHE A 62 -8.65 -0.54 -12.09
CA PHE A 62 -7.72 0.51 -12.48
C PHE A 62 -7.94 1.78 -11.65
N ASP A 63 -9.20 2.20 -11.48
CA ASP A 63 -9.54 3.39 -10.70
C ASP A 63 -9.14 3.24 -9.23
N ILE A 64 -9.34 2.06 -8.64
CA ILE A 64 -8.93 1.78 -7.26
C ILE A 64 -7.41 1.79 -7.14
N ASN A 65 -6.69 1.21 -8.08
CA ASN A 65 -5.23 1.25 -8.08
C ASN A 65 -4.72 2.68 -8.17
N TYR A 66 -5.36 3.50 -8.98
CA TYR A 66 -5.03 4.92 -9.07
C TYR A 66 -5.25 5.65 -7.74
N GLU A 67 -6.37 5.38 -7.06
CA GLU A 67 -6.66 5.97 -5.74
C GLU A 67 -5.62 5.55 -4.68
N ILE A 68 -5.16 4.30 -4.74
CA ILE A 68 -4.10 3.82 -3.84
C ILE A 68 -2.80 4.57 -4.11
N ASP A 69 -2.45 4.76 -5.38
CA ASP A 69 -1.24 5.49 -5.77
C ASP A 69 -1.29 6.94 -5.27
N GLU A 70 -2.42 7.62 -5.47
CA GLU A 70 -2.62 8.98 -5.00
C GLU A 70 -2.57 9.07 -3.48
N TRP A 71 -3.21 8.14 -2.78
CA TRP A 71 -3.15 8.07 -1.34
C TRP A 71 -1.72 7.90 -0.83
N ALA A 72 -0.95 7.00 -1.42
CA ALA A 72 0.44 6.77 -1.01
C ALA A 72 1.28 8.04 -1.17
N LYS A 73 1.13 8.72 -2.31
CA LYS A 73 1.84 9.97 -2.57
C LYS A 73 1.44 11.07 -1.60
N GLU A 74 0.15 11.28 -1.39
CA GLU A 74 -0.37 12.26 -0.43
C GLU A 74 0.17 12.01 0.97
N THR A 75 0.19 10.75 1.40
CA THR A 75 0.64 10.37 2.74
C THR A 75 2.14 10.63 2.93
N ILE A 76 2.95 10.33 1.94
CA ILE A 76 4.39 10.58 1.99
C ILE A 76 4.68 12.08 2.01
N ILE A 77 3.99 12.85 1.18
CA ILE A 77 4.10 14.31 1.18
C ILE A 77 3.69 14.89 2.52
N HIS A 78 2.59 14.40 3.10
CA HIS A 78 2.12 14.84 4.41
C HIS A 78 3.14 14.53 5.51
N ALA A 79 3.73 13.34 5.51
CA ALA A 79 4.79 12.96 6.45
C ALA A 79 6.03 13.86 6.32
N ARG A 80 6.39 14.23 5.08
CA ARG A 80 7.46 15.20 4.84
C ARG A 80 7.12 16.56 5.42
N ASP A 81 5.92 17.05 5.17
CA ASP A 81 5.48 18.37 5.64
C ASP A 81 5.41 18.44 7.17
N LEU A 82 5.14 17.32 7.84
CA LEU A 82 5.19 17.20 9.29
C LEU A 82 6.62 17.05 9.85
N GLY A 83 7.62 16.89 8.99
CA GLY A 83 9.00 16.69 9.41
C GLY A 83 9.35 15.27 9.87
N VAL A 84 8.46 14.30 9.66
CA VAL A 84 8.71 12.89 9.98
C VAL A 84 9.67 12.29 8.97
N LEU A 85 9.54 12.66 7.70
CA LEU A 85 10.40 12.21 6.61
C LEU A 85 11.17 13.37 6.02
N LEU A 86 12.47 13.16 5.80
CA LEU A 86 13.36 14.12 5.16
C LEU A 86 13.59 13.69 3.71
N ILE A 87 12.60 13.87 2.86
CA ILE A 87 12.61 13.45 1.46
C ILE A 87 12.66 14.69 0.56
N GLN A 88 13.58 14.67 -0.42
CA GLN A 88 13.62 15.69 -1.47
C GLN A 88 12.49 15.47 -2.47
N ASP A 89 12.01 16.53 -3.12
CA ASP A 89 10.93 16.43 -4.11
C ASP A 89 11.25 15.42 -5.21
N ASP A 90 12.50 15.35 -5.65
CA ASP A 90 12.93 14.44 -6.71
C ASP A 90 12.84 12.96 -6.32
N ASP A 91 12.85 12.65 -5.03
CA ASP A 91 12.82 11.28 -4.52
C ASP A 91 11.40 10.79 -4.18
N ILE A 92 10.42 11.68 -4.10
CA ILE A 92 9.07 11.33 -3.68
C ILE A 92 8.47 10.26 -4.60
N ASP A 93 8.48 10.48 -5.90
CA ASP A 93 7.87 9.55 -6.85
C ASP A 93 8.54 8.17 -6.81
N SER A 94 9.86 8.13 -6.67
CA SER A 94 10.59 6.85 -6.56
C SER A 94 10.24 6.10 -5.29
N ILE A 95 10.15 6.78 -4.16
CA ILE A 95 9.80 6.15 -2.88
C ILE A 95 8.35 5.66 -2.89
N VAL A 96 7.43 6.43 -3.45
CA VAL A 96 6.04 6.01 -3.65
C VAL A 96 5.99 4.73 -4.47
N GLU A 97 6.68 4.70 -5.60
CA GLU A 97 6.67 3.56 -6.52
C GLU A 97 7.26 2.30 -5.87
N ILE A 98 8.38 2.41 -5.18
CA ILE A 98 8.98 1.28 -4.44
C ILE A 98 8.01 0.77 -3.37
N SER A 99 7.39 1.66 -2.62
CA SER A 99 6.41 1.28 -1.58
C SER A 99 5.21 0.54 -2.15
N LEU A 100 4.72 0.97 -3.31
CA LEU A 100 3.60 0.34 -3.99
C LEU A 100 3.96 -1.04 -4.54
N ILE A 101 5.16 -1.19 -5.09
CA ILE A 101 5.65 -2.48 -5.57
C ILE A 101 5.71 -3.47 -4.39
N ILE A 102 6.28 -3.07 -3.27
CA ILE A 102 6.33 -3.91 -2.08
C ILE A 102 4.92 -4.26 -1.61
N GLY A 103 4.05 -3.26 -1.47
CA GLY A 103 2.70 -3.46 -0.95
C GLY A 103 1.83 -4.38 -1.80
N ARG A 104 1.98 -4.31 -3.14
CA ARG A 104 1.15 -5.09 -4.07
C ARG A 104 1.71 -6.45 -4.40
N HIS A 105 3.04 -6.58 -4.51
CA HIS A 105 3.66 -7.77 -5.09
C HIS A 105 4.41 -8.63 -4.08
N TRP A 106 4.60 -8.15 -2.86
CA TRP A 106 5.31 -8.89 -1.83
C TRP A 106 4.70 -10.25 -1.56
N LEU A 107 3.37 -10.34 -1.47
CA LEU A 107 2.71 -11.59 -1.14
C LEU A 107 3.04 -12.68 -2.16
N ASP A 108 2.83 -12.39 -3.45
CA ASP A 108 3.05 -13.38 -4.50
C ASP A 108 4.51 -13.83 -4.52
N TYR A 109 5.43 -12.90 -4.44
CA TYR A 109 6.86 -13.18 -4.37
C TYR A 109 7.20 -14.03 -3.13
N SER A 110 6.70 -13.63 -1.95
CA SER A 110 7.07 -14.30 -0.71
C SER A 110 6.50 -15.70 -0.59
N MET A 111 5.30 -15.93 -1.09
CA MET A 111 4.69 -17.27 -1.10
C MET A 111 5.48 -18.25 -1.96
N LYS A 112 6.03 -17.79 -3.08
CA LYS A 112 6.87 -18.62 -3.95
C LYS A 112 8.23 -18.89 -3.32
N LYS A 113 8.79 -17.89 -2.66
CA LYS A 113 10.13 -17.99 -2.05
C LYS A 113 10.13 -18.73 -0.72
N TYR A 114 9.08 -18.56 0.07
CA TYR A 114 8.96 -19.10 1.43
C TYR A 114 7.68 -19.91 1.59
N PRO A 115 7.51 -21.03 0.85
CA PRO A 115 6.23 -21.75 0.81
C PRO A 115 5.84 -22.39 2.13
N SER A 116 6.78 -22.58 3.05
CA SER A 116 6.52 -23.23 4.36
C SER A 116 6.21 -22.23 5.47
N GLU A 117 6.29 -20.92 5.18
CA GLU A 117 6.07 -19.91 6.22
C GLU A 117 4.59 -19.53 6.34
N SER A 118 4.19 -19.10 7.53
CA SER A 118 2.81 -18.68 7.80
C SER A 118 2.51 -17.31 7.15
N ASN A 119 1.23 -17.07 6.88
CA ASN A 119 0.78 -15.78 6.35
C ASN A 119 1.10 -14.63 7.32
N ILE A 120 1.00 -14.86 8.63
CA ILE A 120 1.34 -13.85 9.64
C ILE A 120 2.80 -13.47 9.55
N TYR A 121 3.69 -14.44 9.41
CA TYR A 121 5.12 -14.21 9.25
C TYR A 121 5.42 -13.40 7.97
N LEU A 122 4.84 -13.80 6.84
CA LEU A 122 5.06 -13.12 5.56
C LEU A 122 4.53 -11.69 5.58
N ARG A 123 3.40 -11.44 6.23
CA ARG A 123 2.84 -10.11 6.38
C ARG A 123 3.77 -9.19 7.19
N LYS A 124 4.26 -9.68 8.32
CA LYS A 124 5.20 -8.93 9.17
C LYS A 124 6.50 -8.61 8.42
N LYS A 125 6.99 -9.57 7.65
CA LYS A 125 8.20 -9.37 6.86
C LYS A 125 8.01 -8.30 5.79
N GLY A 126 6.85 -8.26 5.13
CA GLY A 126 6.50 -7.22 4.16
C GLY A 126 6.45 -5.84 4.79
N ILE A 127 5.83 -5.70 5.96
CA ILE A 127 5.80 -4.45 6.72
C ILE A 127 7.22 -3.99 7.05
N ASN A 128 8.08 -4.91 7.51
CA ASN A 128 9.47 -4.56 7.82
C ASN A 128 10.25 -4.08 6.61
N LEU A 129 10.00 -4.65 5.43
CA LEU A 129 10.62 -4.18 4.19
C LEU A 129 10.15 -2.78 3.82
N LEU A 130 8.85 -2.49 4.00
CA LEU A 130 8.33 -1.14 3.79
C LEU A 130 8.98 -0.13 4.73
N ILE A 131 9.10 -0.48 6.01
CA ILE A 131 9.75 0.38 7.00
C ILE A 131 11.21 0.63 6.61
N LYS A 132 11.94 -0.39 6.20
CA LYS A 132 13.34 -0.26 5.78
C LYS A 132 13.50 0.65 4.56
N ASN A 133 12.51 0.67 3.67
CA ASN A 133 12.52 1.56 2.52
C ASN A 133 12.56 3.04 2.95
N PHE A 134 12.01 3.37 4.12
CA PHE A 134 11.99 4.73 4.64
C PHE A 134 13.16 5.07 5.57
N TYR A 135 13.98 4.11 6.00
CA TYR A 135 15.07 4.35 6.96
C TYR A 135 15.98 5.52 6.59
N PRO A 136 16.46 5.65 5.33
CA PRO A 136 17.34 6.76 4.97
C PRO A 136 16.70 8.15 5.09
N TYR A 137 15.39 8.20 5.15
CA TYR A 137 14.62 9.43 5.13
C TYR A 137 13.96 9.77 6.46
N LEU A 138 14.10 8.91 7.48
CA LEU A 138 13.52 9.18 8.79
C LEU A 138 14.26 10.33 9.46
N SER A 139 13.52 11.25 10.09
CA SER A 139 14.09 12.32 10.88
C SER A 139 14.69 11.73 12.18
N PRO A 140 15.77 12.35 12.72
CA PRO A 140 16.38 11.89 13.98
C PRO A 140 15.42 11.98 15.17
#